data_eeed9d42ee32ced4bd44bd58234205ed
#
_entry.id   eeed9d42ee32ced4bd44bd58234205ed
#
_cell.length_a   1.000
_cell.length_b   1.000
_cell.length_c   1.000
_cell.angle_alpha   90.00
_cell.angle_beta   90.00
_cell.angle_gamma   90.00
#
_symmetry.space_group_name_H-M   'P 1'
#
loop_
_entity.id
_entity.type
_entity.pdbx_description
1 polymer ?
#
loop_
_entity_poly.entity_id
_entity_poly.type
_entity_poly.pdbx_seq_one_letter_code
_entity_poly.pdbx_strand_id
1 'polypeptide(L)'
;MRKNFSLFEQLDNNINTIDEIDNCIKITLGPTGKNGITYGGKDELKFITSGSLLMKALDFPNSASNVILKLLEQASIKSYKISGDGSTTTILLACQLLKSALKFLVHGYNSVLISNGLTKIAYFLSEKVLEFSVPISKVSE
;
A
#
# COMPACT_ATOMS: atom_id res chain seq x y z
N MET A 1 -9.64 -28.43 4.57
CA MET A 1 -10.69 -28.05 5.53
C MET A 1 -10.85 -26.52 5.46
N ARG A 2 -11.94 -25.99 4.86
CA ARG A 2 -12.18 -24.52 4.84
C ARG A 2 -12.61 -24.11 6.24
N LYS A 3 -11.76 -23.36 6.96
CA LYS A 3 -12.18 -22.68 8.18
C LYS A 3 -13.13 -21.56 7.78
N ASN A 4 -14.40 -21.66 8.15
CA ASN A 4 -15.34 -20.55 8.05
C ASN A 4 -14.98 -19.55 9.16
N PHE A 5 -14.15 -18.56 8.84
CA PHE A 5 -13.91 -17.44 9.74
C PHE A 5 -15.17 -16.58 9.81
N SER A 6 -15.51 -16.08 11.00
CA SER A 6 -16.53 -15.05 11.14
C SER A 6 -16.10 -13.80 10.38
N LEU A 7 -17.05 -12.98 9.96
CA LEU A 7 -16.74 -11.71 9.26
C LEU A 7 -15.78 -10.84 10.08
N PHE A 8 -15.97 -10.80 11.39
CA PHE A 8 -15.12 -10.04 12.31
C PHE A 8 -13.68 -10.56 12.33
N GLU A 9 -13.48 -11.87 12.42
CA GLU A 9 -12.13 -12.46 12.37
C GLU A 9 -11.41 -12.17 11.03
N GLN A 10 -12.16 -12.14 9.92
CA GLN A 10 -11.59 -11.79 8.63
C GLN A 10 -11.18 -10.31 8.59
N LEU A 11 -11.99 -9.40 9.14
CA LEU A 11 -11.68 -7.97 9.20
C LEU A 11 -10.46 -7.70 10.09
N ASP A 12 -10.38 -8.35 11.25
CA ASP A 12 -9.23 -8.22 12.16
C ASP A 12 -7.95 -8.75 11.52
N ASN A 13 -8.01 -9.91 10.85
CA ASN A 13 -6.87 -10.46 10.12
C ASN A 13 -6.41 -9.52 8.99
N ASN A 14 -7.34 -8.88 8.29
CA ASN A 14 -7.01 -7.92 7.25
C ASN A 14 -6.35 -6.67 7.81
N ILE A 15 -6.84 -6.14 8.96
CA ILE A 15 -6.22 -5.00 9.64
C ILE A 15 -4.80 -5.34 10.07
N ASN A 16 -4.60 -6.48 10.71
CA ASN A 16 -3.27 -6.94 11.14
C ASN A 16 -2.31 -7.08 9.97
N THR A 17 -2.76 -7.67 8.86
CA THR A 17 -1.95 -7.77 7.63
C THR A 17 -1.53 -6.40 7.10
N ILE A 18 -2.46 -5.45 7.05
CA ILE A 18 -2.16 -4.09 6.58
C ILE A 18 -1.19 -3.39 7.54
N ASP A 19 -1.32 -3.60 8.85
CA ASP A 19 -0.39 -3.04 9.84
C ASP A 19 1.02 -3.62 9.71
N GLU A 20 1.16 -4.91 9.46
CA GLU A 20 2.45 -5.54 9.18
C GLU A 20 3.10 -4.96 7.92
N ILE A 21 2.35 -4.83 6.83
CA ILE A 21 2.82 -4.23 5.59
C ILE A 21 3.25 -2.77 5.82
N ASP A 22 2.40 -1.97 6.47
CA ASP A 22 2.68 -0.56 6.79
C ASP A 22 3.96 -0.41 7.61
N ASN A 23 4.13 -1.25 8.64
CA ASN A 23 5.31 -1.25 9.48
C ASN A 23 6.60 -1.63 8.75
N CYS A 24 6.53 -2.58 7.82
CA CYS A 24 7.67 -2.96 7.00
C CYS A 24 8.04 -1.86 5.99
N ILE A 25 7.04 -1.25 5.36
CA ILE A 25 7.26 -0.30 4.26
C ILE A 25 7.73 1.08 4.77
N LYS A 26 7.20 1.57 5.88
CA LYS A 26 7.51 2.92 6.38
C LYS A 26 9.00 3.16 6.66
N ILE A 27 9.76 2.11 6.96
CA ILE A 27 11.21 2.23 7.19
C ILE A 27 11.99 2.56 5.91
N THR A 28 11.40 2.32 4.75
CA THR A 28 12.02 2.60 3.44
C THR A 28 11.64 3.96 2.87
N LEU A 29 10.82 4.75 3.60
CA LEU A 29 10.33 6.04 3.12
C LEU A 29 11.36 7.15 3.25
N GLY A 30 11.45 7.96 2.20
CA GLY A 30 12.21 9.21 2.19
C GLY A 30 13.72 9.06 1.96
N PRO A 31 14.46 10.16 1.93
CA PRO A 31 15.88 10.18 1.58
C PRO A 31 16.79 9.48 2.60
N THR A 32 16.32 9.32 3.84
CA THR A 32 16.99 8.55 4.90
C THR A 32 16.41 7.15 5.09
N GLY A 33 15.57 6.72 4.16
CA GLY A 33 14.96 5.40 4.17
C GLY A 33 16.02 4.29 4.16
N LYS A 34 15.78 3.25 4.96
CA LYS A 34 16.70 2.12 5.09
C LYS A 34 16.41 1.10 3.99
N ASN A 35 17.48 0.53 3.44
CA ASN A 35 17.38 -0.62 2.55
C ASN A 35 17.10 -1.88 3.36
N GLY A 36 16.26 -2.76 2.81
CA GLY A 36 16.04 -4.09 3.36
C GLY A 36 16.94 -5.14 2.71
N ILE A 37 17.13 -6.25 3.40
CA ILE A 37 17.76 -7.44 2.85
C ILE A 37 16.79 -8.60 3.02
N THR A 38 16.54 -9.35 1.97
CA THR A 38 15.72 -10.57 2.01
C THR A 38 16.46 -11.75 1.41
N TYR A 39 16.08 -12.94 1.87
CA TYR A 39 16.53 -14.18 1.23
C TYR A 39 15.67 -14.46 0.01
N GLY A 40 16.29 -14.47 -1.18
CA GLY A 40 15.71 -15.08 -2.37
C GLY A 40 15.94 -16.59 -2.31
N GLY A 41 14.96 -17.39 -2.71
CA GLY A 41 15.15 -18.84 -2.78
C GLY A 41 16.47 -19.19 -3.51
N LYS A 42 17.22 -20.17 -3.02
CA LYS A 42 18.58 -20.56 -3.46
C LYS A 42 19.74 -19.70 -2.93
N ASP A 43 19.70 -19.32 -1.65
CA ASP A 43 20.79 -18.62 -0.95
C ASP A 43 21.22 -17.25 -1.56
N GLU A 44 20.41 -16.66 -2.43
CA GLU A 44 20.65 -15.32 -2.94
C GLU A 44 20.11 -14.24 -1.98
N LEU A 45 21.01 -13.39 -1.49
CA LEU A 45 20.64 -12.18 -0.78
C LEU A 45 20.16 -11.12 -1.79
N LYS A 46 18.92 -10.65 -1.63
CA LYS A 46 18.39 -9.56 -2.45
C LYS A 46 18.29 -8.27 -1.64
N PHE A 47 18.87 -7.22 -2.19
CA PHE A 47 18.74 -5.89 -1.63
C PHE A 47 17.42 -5.28 -2.07
N ILE A 48 16.68 -4.73 -1.10
CA ILE A 48 15.41 -4.06 -1.29
C ILE A 48 15.63 -2.56 -1.16
N THR A 49 15.54 -1.87 -2.29
CA THR A 49 15.77 -0.41 -2.37
C THR A 49 14.48 0.38 -2.63
N SER A 50 13.36 -0.30 -2.85
CA SER A 50 12.08 0.34 -3.13
C SER A 50 10.90 -0.42 -2.52
N GLY A 51 9.81 0.30 -2.24
CA GLY A 51 8.59 -0.30 -1.72
C GLY A 51 8.02 -1.41 -2.61
N SER A 52 8.09 -1.26 -3.93
CA SER A 52 7.61 -2.28 -4.86
C SER A 52 8.43 -3.58 -4.81
N LEU A 53 9.75 -3.49 -4.58
CA LEU A 53 10.60 -4.67 -4.38
C LEU A 53 10.32 -5.33 -3.04
N LEU A 54 10.07 -4.54 -1.99
CA LEU A 54 9.71 -5.08 -0.69
C LEU A 54 8.39 -5.85 -0.75
N MET A 55 7.38 -5.31 -1.44
CA MET A 55 6.09 -6.00 -1.62
C MET A 55 6.23 -7.37 -2.31
N LYS A 56 7.15 -7.51 -3.26
CA LYS A 56 7.45 -8.78 -3.92
C LYS A 56 8.17 -9.79 -3.03
N ALA A 57 8.85 -9.31 -2.01
CA ALA A 57 9.60 -10.15 -1.08
C ALA A 57 8.76 -10.63 0.12
N LEU A 58 7.63 -9.96 0.38
CA LEU A 58 6.70 -10.36 1.44
C LEU A 58 5.83 -11.53 0.98
N ASP A 59 5.58 -12.45 1.88
CA ASP A 59 4.63 -13.55 1.72
C ASP A 59 3.94 -13.83 3.06
N PHE A 60 2.65 -14.08 3.02
CA PHE A 60 1.86 -14.36 4.21
C PHE A 60 1.31 -15.78 4.15
N PRO A 61 1.23 -16.48 5.31
CA PRO A 61 0.67 -17.82 5.35
C PRO A 61 -0.81 -17.90 4.95
N ASN A 62 -1.53 -16.77 5.08
CA ASN A 62 -2.94 -16.67 4.75
C ASN A 62 -3.15 -16.17 3.32
N SER A 63 -3.94 -16.90 2.54
CA SER A 63 -4.25 -16.53 1.15
C SER A 63 -4.99 -15.19 1.02
N ALA A 64 -5.84 -14.81 1.99
CA ALA A 64 -6.52 -13.52 1.98
C ALA A 64 -5.54 -12.36 2.17
N SER A 65 -4.56 -12.52 3.07
CA SER A 65 -3.48 -11.55 3.27
C SER A 65 -2.65 -11.36 2.00
N ASN A 66 -2.37 -12.43 1.28
CA ASN A 66 -1.65 -12.38 0.00
C ASN A 66 -2.45 -11.68 -1.12
N VAL A 67 -3.78 -11.70 -1.07
CA VAL A 67 -4.62 -10.90 -1.98
C VAL A 67 -4.42 -9.40 -1.71
N ILE A 68 -4.46 -8.99 -0.43
CA ILE A 68 -4.21 -7.59 -0.04
C ILE A 68 -2.81 -7.16 -0.49
N LEU A 69 -1.80 -7.98 -0.21
CA LEU A 69 -0.42 -7.74 -0.62
C LEU A 69 -0.31 -7.50 -2.13
N LYS A 70 -0.92 -8.36 -2.94
CA LYS A 70 -0.90 -8.25 -4.41
C LYS A 70 -1.63 -7.01 -4.92
N LEU A 71 -2.73 -6.61 -4.30
CA LEU A 71 -3.43 -5.38 -4.67
C LEU A 71 -2.57 -4.14 -4.41
N LEU A 72 -1.91 -4.08 -3.25
CA LEU A 72 -0.99 -3.00 -2.91
C LEU A 72 0.25 -3.00 -3.83
N GLU A 73 0.79 -4.17 -4.15
CA GLU A 73 1.88 -4.33 -5.11
C GLU A 73 1.49 -3.75 -6.48
N GLN A 74 0.33 -4.13 -7.01
CA GLN A 74 -0.16 -3.64 -8.30
C GLN A 74 -0.35 -2.12 -8.31
N ALA A 75 -0.92 -1.54 -7.24
CA ALA A 75 -1.06 -0.11 -7.11
C ALA A 75 0.30 0.61 -7.13
N SER A 76 1.29 0.08 -6.40
CA SER A 76 2.65 0.59 -6.35
C SER A 76 3.35 0.53 -7.71
N ILE A 77 3.26 -0.60 -8.41
CA ILE A 77 3.84 -0.78 -9.75
C ILE A 77 3.20 0.19 -10.74
N LYS A 78 1.87 0.37 -10.68
CA LYS A 78 1.16 1.30 -11.55
C LYS A 78 1.61 2.75 -11.31
N SER A 79 1.73 3.17 -10.07
CA SER A 79 2.25 4.49 -9.71
C SER A 79 3.66 4.70 -10.27
N TYR A 80 4.56 3.75 -10.03
CA TYR A 80 5.93 3.81 -10.54
C TYR A 80 6.00 3.90 -12.07
N LYS A 81 5.17 3.13 -12.79
CA LYS A 81 5.13 3.18 -14.27
C LYS A 81 4.68 4.53 -14.83
N ILE A 82 3.84 5.26 -14.09
CA ILE A 82 3.31 6.55 -14.54
C ILE A 82 4.26 7.70 -14.18
N SER A 83 4.80 7.71 -12.96
CA SER A 83 5.57 8.84 -12.41
C SER A 83 7.07 8.58 -12.27
N GLY A 84 7.51 7.34 -12.42
CA GLY A 84 8.92 6.95 -12.18
C GLY A 84 9.31 6.87 -10.72
N ASP A 85 8.43 7.27 -9.79
CA ASP A 85 8.67 7.31 -8.34
C ASP A 85 7.36 7.16 -7.55
N GLY A 86 7.43 7.32 -6.22
CA GLY A 86 6.27 7.33 -5.33
C GLY A 86 5.71 5.95 -4.99
N SER A 87 6.39 4.86 -5.32
CA SER A 87 5.93 3.49 -5.05
C SER A 87 5.70 3.23 -3.56
N THR A 88 6.63 3.65 -2.68
CA THR A 88 6.54 3.52 -1.23
C THR A 88 5.40 4.38 -0.67
N THR A 89 5.31 5.63 -1.11
CA THR A 89 4.24 6.57 -0.69
C THR A 89 2.86 6.04 -1.05
N THR A 90 2.71 5.47 -2.25
CA THR A 90 1.44 4.87 -2.71
C THR A 90 1.00 3.73 -1.81
N ILE A 91 1.92 2.84 -1.40
CA ILE A 91 1.60 1.72 -0.50
C ILE A 91 1.17 2.24 0.86
N LEU A 92 1.94 3.17 1.45
CA LEU A 92 1.63 3.73 2.77
C LEU A 92 0.28 4.44 2.78
N LEU A 93 0.00 5.26 1.76
CA LEU A 93 -1.28 5.94 1.63
C LEU A 93 -2.43 4.94 1.49
N ALA A 94 -2.26 3.91 0.66
CA ALA A 94 -3.26 2.86 0.48
C ALA A 94 -3.49 2.06 1.77
N CYS A 95 -2.45 1.74 2.54
CA CYS A 95 -2.59 1.09 3.85
C CYS A 95 -3.41 1.95 4.82
N GLN A 96 -3.15 3.25 4.91
CA GLN A 96 -3.90 4.15 5.80
C GLN A 96 -5.37 4.30 5.37
N LEU A 97 -5.63 4.41 4.07
CA LEU A 97 -7.00 4.46 3.53
C LEU A 97 -7.76 3.16 3.80
N LEU A 98 -7.12 2.01 3.57
CA LEU A 98 -7.72 0.70 3.83
C LEU A 98 -8.00 0.49 5.33
N LYS A 99 -7.07 0.82 6.22
CA LYS A 99 -7.29 0.75 7.67
C LYS A 99 -8.47 1.60 8.10
N SER A 100 -8.57 2.82 7.58
CA SER A 100 -9.69 3.72 7.87
C SER A 100 -11.01 3.16 7.35
N ALA A 101 -11.03 2.64 6.11
CA ALA A 101 -12.22 2.04 5.51
C ALA A 101 -12.70 0.79 6.29
N LEU A 102 -11.76 -0.08 6.70
CA LEU A 102 -12.09 -1.27 7.49
C LEU A 102 -12.69 -0.92 8.85
N LYS A 103 -12.20 0.14 9.51
CA LYS A 103 -12.82 0.63 10.76
C LYS A 103 -14.28 1.04 10.55
N PHE A 104 -14.60 1.74 9.47
CA PHE A 104 -16.00 2.08 9.16
C PHE A 104 -16.85 0.83 8.89
N LEU A 105 -16.29 -0.19 8.21
CA LEU A 105 -17.00 -1.45 7.98
C LEU A 105 -17.31 -2.19 9.29
N VAL A 106 -16.37 -2.21 10.24
CA VAL A 106 -16.59 -2.80 11.58
C VAL A 106 -17.71 -2.08 12.32
N HIS A 107 -17.85 -0.76 12.13
CA HIS A 107 -18.95 0.02 12.72
C HIS A 107 -20.29 -0.10 11.95
N GLY A 108 -20.35 -0.97 10.93
CA GLY A 108 -21.59 -1.27 10.20
C GLY A 108 -21.90 -0.31 9.05
N TYR A 109 -20.98 0.54 8.64
CA TYR A 109 -21.17 1.39 7.46
C TYR A 109 -21.17 0.57 6.18
N ASN A 110 -21.97 0.99 5.20
CA ASN A 110 -22.10 0.32 3.92
C ASN A 110 -20.82 0.48 3.08
N SER A 111 -20.25 -0.64 2.62
CA SER A 111 -19.01 -0.70 1.82
C SER A 111 -19.09 0.10 0.51
N VAL A 112 -20.25 0.12 -0.13
CA VAL A 112 -20.47 0.86 -1.39
C VAL A 112 -20.39 2.37 -1.14
N LEU A 113 -20.97 2.85 -0.02
CA LEU A 113 -20.90 4.26 0.34
C LEU A 113 -19.46 4.68 0.68
N ILE A 114 -18.71 3.84 1.39
CA ILE A 114 -17.28 4.08 1.68
C ILE A 114 -16.48 4.17 0.37
N SER A 115 -16.66 3.21 -0.53
CA SER A 115 -15.97 3.18 -1.83
C SER A 115 -16.28 4.42 -2.67
N ASN A 116 -17.55 4.80 -2.77
CA ASN A 116 -17.97 5.99 -3.50
C ASN A 116 -17.40 7.29 -2.87
N GLY A 117 -17.35 7.35 -1.54
CA GLY A 117 -16.75 8.45 -0.80
C GLY A 117 -15.24 8.58 -1.10
N LEU A 118 -14.51 7.47 -1.02
CA LEU A 118 -13.08 7.44 -1.34
C LEU A 118 -12.80 7.86 -2.78
N THR A 119 -13.61 7.42 -3.74
CA THR A 119 -13.48 7.81 -5.14
C THR A 119 -13.68 9.33 -5.32
N LYS A 120 -14.72 9.91 -4.72
CA LYS A 120 -14.97 11.36 -4.79
C LYS A 120 -13.81 12.16 -4.17
N ILE A 121 -13.32 11.74 -3.01
CA ILE A 121 -12.17 12.38 -2.36
C ILE A 121 -10.92 12.29 -3.22
N ALA A 122 -10.66 11.16 -3.86
CA ALA A 122 -9.50 10.98 -4.74
C ALA A 122 -9.52 11.97 -5.92
N TYR A 123 -10.68 12.15 -6.57
CA TYR A 123 -10.83 13.15 -7.63
C TYR A 123 -10.60 14.57 -7.12
N PHE A 124 -11.25 14.95 -6.02
CA PHE A 124 -11.07 16.27 -5.42
C PHE A 124 -9.61 16.56 -5.06
N LEU A 125 -8.93 15.59 -4.42
CA LEU A 125 -7.52 15.75 -4.05
C LEU A 125 -6.60 15.82 -5.27
N SER A 126 -6.87 15.08 -6.34
CA SER A 126 -6.06 15.15 -7.57
C SER A 126 -6.08 16.54 -8.21
N GLU A 127 -7.24 17.19 -8.22
CA GLU A 127 -7.36 18.59 -8.69
C GLU A 127 -6.59 19.54 -7.78
N LYS A 128 -6.75 19.41 -6.46
CA LYS A 128 -6.06 20.27 -5.49
C LYS A 128 -4.55 20.11 -5.50
N VAL A 129 -4.03 18.92 -5.69
CA VAL A 129 -2.57 18.68 -5.82
C VAL A 129 -2.02 19.41 -7.03
N LEU A 130 -2.76 19.45 -8.15
CA LEU A 130 -2.35 20.22 -9.33
C LEU A 130 -2.31 21.74 -9.08
N GLU A 131 -3.27 22.28 -8.31
CA GLU A 131 -3.27 23.69 -7.92
C GLU A 131 -2.06 24.06 -7.05
N PHE A 132 -1.59 23.16 -6.20
CA PHE A 132 -0.44 23.39 -5.32
C PHE A 132 0.91 23.02 -5.95
N SER A 133 0.91 22.42 -7.15
CA SER A 133 2.15 22.03 -7.81
C SER A 133 2.94 23.25 -8.26
N VAL A 134 4.24 23.25 -7.98
CA VAL A 134 5.17 24.28 -8.47
C VAL A 134 5.83 23.75 -9.74
N PRO A 135 5.71 24.47 -10.88
CA PRO A 135 6.36 24.05 -12.11
C PRO A 135 7.88 24.12 -11.94
N ILE A 136 8.56 23.01 -12.21
CA ILE A 136 10.03 22.99 -12.26
C ILE A 136 10.45 23.57 -13.59
N SER A 137 11.01 24.80 -13.58
CA SER A 137 11.69 25.36 -14.74
C SER A 137 12.94 24.51 -15.04
N LYS A 138 13.21 24.24 -16.32
CA LYS A 138 14.43 23.56 -16.75
C LYS A 138 15.61 24.26 -16.08
N VAL A 139 16.36 23.49 -15.26
CA VAL A 139 17.68 23.95 -14.81
C VAL A 139 18.50 24.09 -16.07
N SER A 140 18.87 25.34 -16.42
CA SER A 140 19.87 25.59 -17.44
C SER A 140 21.16 24.91 -16.99
N GLU A 141 21.69 24.01 -17.81
CA GLU A 141 22.99 23.40 -17.65
C GLU A 141 24.10 24.44 -17.46
#